data_56b1e59b0faccfb436402bc382e6917f
#
_entry.id   56b1e59b0faccfb436402bc382e6917f
#
_cell.length_a   1.000
_cell.length_b   1.000
_cell.length_c   1.000
_cell.angle_alpha   90.00
_cell.angle_beta   90.00
_cell.angle_gamma   90.00
#
_symmetry.space_group_name_H-M   'P 1'
#
loop_
_entity.id
_entity.type
_entity.pdbx_description
1 polymer ?
#
loop_
_entity_poly.entity_id
_entity_poly.type
_entity_poly.pdbx_seq_one_letter_code
_entity_poly.pdbx_strand_id
1 'polypeptide(L)'
;MTGSTRITCVGLEPAVARLVDDAARQALGALALEPLLPALEICADDLAGSEDAWLRLRRGTAGEPPGLSIYCHPDVFGPLRPATGTVYPPRAVWESPGPGRDEQPLTAAAFSRARADAFLHHHLLWGHDVLGGGLRSFDVPGLLAEAFAACWAVTVDGRLARRELPGYSLTERRGRFSRLFSTGGVLMPGHWEAFQ
;
A
#
# COMPACT_ATOMS: atom_id res chain seq x y z
N MET A 1 20.19 -0.19 -23.40
CA MET A 1 18.98 -1.03 -23.58
C MET A 1 18.14 -0.86 -22.33
N THR A 2 17.11 -0.05 -22.38
CA THR A 2 16.15 0.15 -21.29
C THR A 2 15.24 -1.07 -21.24
N GLY A 3 15.54 -2.00 -20.36
CA GLY A 3 14.68 -3.16 -20.15
C GLY A 3 13.35 -2.74 -19.50
N SER A 4 12.25 -3.19 -20.05
CA SER A 4 10.93 -3.03 -19.42
C SER A 4 10.88 -3.82 -18.10
N THR A 5 10.29 -3.26 -17.06
CA THR A 5 10.05 -3.95 -15.79
C THR A 5 9.20 -5.21 -16.01
N ARG A 6 9.68 -6.35 -15.52
CA ARG A 6 8.89 -7.58 -15.49
C ARG A 6 7.90 -7.51 -14.33
N ILE A 7 6.61 -7.52 -14.65
CA ILE A 7 5.54 -7.53 -13.65
C ILE A 7 4.95 -8.94 -13.53
N THR A 8 4.71 -9.38 -12.31
CA THR A 8 4.07 -10.67 -12.00
C THR A 8 2.98 -10.42 -10.96
N CYS A 9 1.76 -10.85 -11.24
CA CYS A 9 0.64 -10.81 -10.29
C CYS A 9 0.33 -12.24 -9.82
N VAL A 10 0.31 -12.45 -8.53
CA VAL A 10 0.07 -13.75 -7.87
C VAL A 10 -1.18 -13.63 -7.00
N GLY A 11 -2.02 -14.67 -6.95
CA GLY A 11 -3.22 -14.69 -6.11
C GLY A 11 -4.43 -13.93 -6.67
N LEU A 12 -4.34 -13.38 -7.89
CA LEU A 12 -5.43 -12.69 -8.56
C LEU A 12 -6.03 -13.53 -9.70
N GLU A 13 -7.33 -13.38 -9.93
CA GLU A 13 -7.98 -13.91 -11.12
C GLU A 13 -7.29 -13.34 -12.38
N PRO A 14 -7.12 -14.14 -13.47
CA PRO A 14 -6.37 -13.71 -14.66
C PRO A 14 -6.86 -12.41 -15.30
N ALA A 15 -8.16 -12.12 -15.25
CA ALA A 15 -8.72 -10.88 -15.76
C ALA A 15 -8.34 -9.67 -14.87
N VAL A 16 -8.39 -9.83 -13.55
CA VAL A 16 -7.96 -8.81 -12.58
C VAL A 16 -6.45 -8.60 -12.65
N ALA A 17 -5.67 -9.68 -12.75
CA ALA A 17 -4.21 -9.61 -12.87
C ALA A 17 -3.77 -8.74 -14.06
N ARG A 18 -4.45 -8.84 -15.20
CA ARG A 18 -4.20 -7.98 -16.37
C ARG A 18 -4.48 -6.49 -16.08
N LEU A 19 -5.60 -6.20 -15.41
CA LEU A 19 -5.95 -4.83 -15.04
C LEU A 19 -4.96 -4.21 -14.06
N VAL A 20 -4.46 -5.03 -13.11
CA VAL A 20 -3.43 -4.62 -12.15
C VAL A 20 -2.08 -4.44 -12.85
N ASP A 21 -1.68 -5.33 -13.78
CA ASP A 21 -0.46 -5.19 -14.58
C ASP A 21 -0.48 -3.88 -15.38
N ASP A 22 -1.58 -3.57 -16.06
CA ASP A 22 -1.74 -2.33 -16.81
C ASP A 22 -1.63 -1.09 -15.91
N ALA A 23 -2.25 -1.11 -14.73
CA ALA A 23 -2.16 -0.04 -13.75
C ALA A 23 -0.72 0.13 -13.23
N ALA A 24 -0.04 -0.99 -12.95
CA ALA A 24 1.33 -0.98 -12.47
C ALA A 24 2.31 -0.42 -13.51
N ARG A 25 2.15 -0.77 -14.79
CA ARG A 25 2.97 -0.19 -15.88
C ARG A 25 2.80 1.31 -15.99
N GLN A 26 1.56 1.79 -15.88
CA GLN A 26 1.31 3.24 -15.91
C GLN A 26 1.94 3.96 -14.72
N ALA A 27 1.82 3.39 -13.51
CA ALA A 27 2.43 3.96 -12.31
C ALA A 27 3.97 3.96 -12.40
N LEU A 28 4.59 2.87 -12.87
CA LEU A 28 6.03 2.79 -13.10
C LEU A 28 6.52 3.85 -14.09
N GLY A 29 5.80 4.03 -15.20
CA GLY A 29 6.10 5.06 -16.20
C GLY A 29 5.96 6.48 -15.65
N ALA A 30 4.84 6.77 -14.97
CA ALA A 30 4.57 8.08 -14.35
C ALA A 30 5.60 8.47 -13.27
N LEU A 31 6.12 7.47 -12.56
CA LEU A 31 7.15 7.65 -11.53
C LEU A 31 8.57 7.54 -12.06
N ALA A 32 8.75 7.23 -13.35
CA ALA A 32 10.06 6.98 -14.01
C ALA A 32 10.88 5.88 -13.29
N LEU A 33 10.23 4.82 -12.81
CA LEU A 33 10.86 3.76 -12.01
C LEU A 33 11.36 2.56 -12.84
N GLU A 34 10.95 2.42 -14.08
CA GLU A 34 11.29 1.26 -14.94
C GLU A 34 12.82 0.97 -14.99
N PRO A 35 13.70 1.97 -15.09
CA PRO A 35 15.14 1.70 -15.11
C PRO A 35 15.71 1.20 -13.75
N LEU A 36 15.01 1.54 -12.67
CA LEU A 36 15.46 1.25 -11.30
C LEU A 36 14.87 -0.04 -10.75
N LEU A 37 13.79 -0.52 -11.34
CA LEU A 37 13.02 -1.66 -10.85
C LEU A 37 12.84 -2.72 -11.94
N PRO A 38 13.83 -3.60 -12.16
CA PRO A 38 13.76 -4.64 -13.20
C PRO A 38 12.64 -5.66 -13.00
N ALA A 39 12.20 -5.88 -11.76
CA ALA A 39 11.14 -6.84 -11.43
C ALA A 39 10.21 -6.29 -10.35
N LEU A 40 8.90 -6.39 -10.60
CA LEU A 40 7.82 -6.09 -9.66
C LEU A 40 6.93 -7.32 -9.52
N GLU A 41 6.67 -7.72 -8.30
CA GLU A 41 5.74 -8.79 -7.97
C GLU A 41 4.62 -8.23 -7.09
N ILE A 42 3.38 -8.48 -7.47
CA ILE A 42 2.19 -8.09 -6.71
C ILE A 42 1.53 -9.36 -6.24
N CYS A 43 1.59 -9.62 -4.94
CA CYS A 43 1.06 -10.81 -4.30
C CYS A 43 -0.22 -10.44 -3.57
N ALA A 44 -1.36 -10.83 -4.15
CA ALA A 44 -2.64 -10.73 -3.46
C ALA A 44 -2.77 -11.95 -2.55
N ASP A 45 -2.54 -11.74 -1.26
CA ASP A 45 -2.62 -12.75 -0.22
C ASP A 45 -3.64 -12.32 0.83
N ASP A 46 -4.33 -13.29 1.44
CA ASP A 46 -5.26 -13.06 2.56
C ASP A 46 -4.48 -12.69 3.82
N LEU A 47 -3.80 -11.55 3.78
CA LEU A 47 -3.28 -10.90 4.98
C LEU A 47 -4.50 -10.39 5.73
N ALA A 48 -5.07 -11.25 6.54
CA ALA A 48 -6.30 -11.03 7.27
C ALA A 48 -6.30 -9.64 7.94
N GLY A 49 -7.19 -8.76 7.47
CA GLY A 49 -7.57 -7.53 8.15
C GLY A 49 -6.57 -6.36 8.07
N SER A 50 -5.51 -6.44 7.28
CA SER A 50 -4.59 -5.32 7.11
C SER A 50 -5.02 -4.47 5.90
N GLU A 51 -5.31 -3.19 6.13
CA GLU A 51 -5.42 -2.19 5.05
C GLU A 51 -4.05 -1.86 4.44
N ASP A 52 -2.98 -2.45 4.96
CA ASP A 52 -1.60 -2.13 4.65
C ASP A 52 -0.96 -3.19 3.78
N ALA A 53 -0.22 -2.73 2.78
CA ALA A 53 0.65 -3.60 2.01
C ALA A 53 2.00 -3.78 2.72
N TRP A 54 2.57 -4.96 2.54
CA TRP A 54 3.94 -5.24 2.95
C TRP A 54 4.85 -5.13 1.73
N LEU A 55 5.92 -4.36 1.89
CA LEU A 55 6.93 -4.21 0.86
C LEU A 55 8.15 -5.07 1.20
N ARG A 56 8.52 -5.94 0.27
CA ARG A 56 9.74 -6.74 0.38
C ARG A 56 10.70 -6.41 -0.76
N LEU A 57 11.84 -5.88 -0.41
CA LEU A 57 12.92 -5.69 -1.37
C LEU A 57 13.71 -6.99 -1.52
N ARG A 58 13.85 -7.44 -2.77
CA ARG A 58 14.75 -8.53 -3.12
C ARG A 58 16.05 -7.93 -3.65
N ARG A 59 17.14 -8.26 -2.99
CA ARG A 59 18.46 -7.92 -3.54
C ARG A 59 18.74 -8.85 -4.71
N GLY A 60 19.27 -8.29 -5.80
CA GLY A 60 19.71 -9.10 -6.93
C GLY A 60 20.80 -10.07 -6.52
N THR A 61 20.74 -11.28 -7.05
CA THR A 61 21.79 -12.30 -6.97
C THR A 61 22.32 -12.60 -8.37
N ALA A 62 23.38 -13.44 -8.48
CA ALA A 62 23.96 -13.81 -9.77
C ALA A 62 22.97 -14.66 -10.62
N GLY A 63 21.91 -14.08 -11.14
CA GLY A 63 20.89 -14.74 -11.96
C GLY A 63 19.48 -14.20 -11.72
N GLU A 64 19.26 -13.48 -10.63
CA GLU A 64 17.98 -12.80 -10.37
C GLU A 64 18.19 -11.31 -10.24
N PRO A 65 17.48 -10.49 -11.01
CA PRO A 65 17.55 -9.04 -10.88
C PRO A 65 16.98 -8.59 -9.52
N PRO A 66 17.40 -7.43 -9.01
CA PRO A 66 16.75 -6.82 -7.86
C PRO A 66 15.27 -6.57 -8.18
N GLY A 67 14.42 -6.65 -7.17
CA GLY A 67 12.98 -6.50 -7.36
C GLY A 67 12.27 -6.02 -6.12
N LEU A 68 11.02 -5.64 -6.31
CA LEU A 68 10.08 -5.26 -5.27
C LEU A 68 8.92 -6.25 -5.28
N SER A 69 8.57 -6.81 -4.13
CA SER A 69 7.32 -7.54 -3.94
C SER A 69 6.40 -6.70 -3.06
N ILE A 70 5.16 -6.53 -3.50
CA ILE A 70 4.08 -5.86 -2.77
C ILE A 70 3.07 -6.94 -2.38
N TYR A 71 2.93 -7.19 -1.08
CA TYR A 71 1.93 -8.11 -0.54
C TYR A 71 0.73 -7.30 -0.08
N CYS A 72 -0.46 -7.63 -0.53
CA CYS A 72 -1.68 -6.88 -0.23
C CYS A 72 -2.92 -7.77 -0.24
N HIS A 73 -3.98 -7.32 0.43
CA HIS A 73 -5.28 -7.96 0.29
C HIS A 73 -5.91 -7.62 -1.07
N PRO A 74 -6.59 -8.56 -1.77
CA PRO A 74 -7.23 -8.30 -3.06
C PRO A 74 -8.20 -7.11 -3.06
N ASP A 75 -8.88 -6.85 -1.94
CA ASP A 75 -9.84 -5.76 -1.78
C ASP A 75 -9.24 -4.36 -1.98
N VAL A 76 -7.91 -4.21 -1.95
CA VAL A 76 -7.27 -2.92 -2.26
C VAL A 76 -7.55 -2.48 -3.70
N PHE A 77 -7.85 -3.42 -4.59
CA PHE A 77 -8.19 -3.18 -5.98
C PHE A 77 -9.71 -3.15 -6.24
N GLY A 78 -10.53 -3.46 -5.23
CA GLY A 78 -11.98 -3.46 -5.32
C GLY A 78 -12.62 -2.12 -4.98
N PRO A 79 -13.96 -2.00 -5.04
CA PRO A 79 -14.67 -0.80 -4.63
C PRO A 79 -14.51 -0.58 -3.11
N LEU A 80 -14.57 0.67 -2.67
CA LEU A 80 -14.68 0.98 -1.25
C LEU A 80 -15.93 0.30 -0.69
N ARG A 81 -15.73 -0.69 0.17
CA ARG A 81 -16.85 -1.21 0.96
C ARG A 81 -17.14 -0.14 2.03
N PRO A 82 -18.40 0.29 2.17
CA PRO A 82 -18.76 1.14 3.29
C PRO A 82 -18.33 0.39 4.55
N ALA A 83 -17.58 1.05 5.43
CA ALA A 83 -17.26 0.50 6.72
C ALA A 83 -18.59 0.10 7.36
N THR A 84 -18.88 -1.19 7.38
CA THR A 84 -19.99 -1.71 8.18
C THR A 84 -19.60 -1.35 9.59
N GLY A 85 -20.30 -0.33 10.14
CA GLY A 85 -19.97 0.27 11.42
C GLY A 85 -20.05 -0.74 12.55
N THR A 86 -19.05 -1.55 12.69
CA THR A 86 -18.75 -2.27 13.88
C THR A 86 -18.03 -1.27 14.77
N VAL A 87 -18.81 -0.60 15.61
CA VAL A 87 -18.27 0.07 16.79
C VAL A 87 -17.48 -1.00 17.53
N TYR A 88 -16.17 -0.93 17.50
CA TYR A 88 -15.31 -1.80 18.27
C TYR A 88 -15.67 -1.64 19.74
N PRO A 89 -16.15 -2.67 20.42
CA PRO A 89 -16.21 -2.62 21.87
C PRO A 89 -14.78 -2.56 22.41
N PRO A 90 -14.49 -1.80 23.46
CA PRO A 90 -13.14 -1.60 23.98
C PRO A 90 -12.64 -2.81 24.79
N ARG A 91 -12.86 -4.02 24.32
CA ARG A 91 -12.32 -5.26 24.90
C ARG A 91 -11.96 -6.20 23.78
N ALA A 92 -10.65 -6.49 23.71
CA ALA A 92 -10.12 -7.58 22.93
C ALA A 92 -10.73 -8.90 23.39
N VAL A 93 -11.81 -9.32 22.78
CA VAL A 93 -12.21 -10.72 22.77
C VAL A 93 -11.47 -11.29 21.56
N TRP A 94 -10.54 -12.19 21.83
CA TRP A 94 -9.93 -13.05 20.82
C TRP A 94 -11.02 -14.02 20.35
N GLU A 95 -11.92 -13.56 19.53
CA GLU A 95 -12.75 -14.42 18.73
C GLU A 95 -11.88 -14.89 17.59
N SER A 96 -11.57 -16.18 17.59
CA SER A 96 -11.05 -16.84 16.40
C SER A 96 -11.95 -16.43 15.24
N PRO A 97 -11.40 -16.03 14.09
CA PRO A 97 -12.21 -15.72 12.92
C PRO A 97 -13.10 -16.94 12.67
N GLY A 98 -14.41 -16.75 12.80
CA GLY A 98 -15.38 -17.80 12.53
C GLY A 98 -15.19 -18.29 11.09
N PRO A 99 -15.42 -19.58 10.80
CA PRO A 99 -15.29 -20.12 9.46
C PRO A 99 -16.26 -19.37 8.54
N GLY A 100 -15.67 -18.72 7.50
CA GLY A 100 -16.42 -18.36 6.31
C GLY A 100 -17.22 -17.07 6.37
N ARG A 101 -16.56 -15.93 6.24
CA ARG A 101 -17.13 -14.98 5.32
C ARG A 101 -16.90 -15.57 3.93
N ASP A 102 -17.98 -15.76 3.17
CA ASP A 102 -17.88 -16.04 1.73
C ASP A 102 -17.18 -14.84 1.08
N GLU A 103 -15.86 -14.84 1.12
CA GLU A 103 -15.04 -13.86 0.44
C GLU A 103 -15.14 -14.20 -1.05
N GLN A 104 -16.08 -13.50 -1.69
CA GLN A 104 -16.18 -13.62 -3.15
C GLN A 104 -14.87 -13.08 -3.73
N PRO A 105 -14.20 -13.87 -4.57
CA PRO A 105 -12.96 -13.44 -5.19
C PRO A 105 -13.21 -12.13 -5.96
N LEU A 106 -12.24 -11.23 -5.93
CA LEU A 106 -12.32 -9.98 -6.67
C LEU A 106 -12.44 -10.29 -8.16
N THR A 107 -13.55 -9.84 -8.77
CA THR A 107 -13.81 -10.01 -10.20
C THR A 107 -13.41 -8.76 -10.98
N ALA A 108 -13.19 -8.90 -12.28
CA ALA A 108 -12.89 -7.76 -13.16
C ALA A 108 -14.01 -6.70 -13.16
N ALA A 109 -15.27 -7.10 -12.97
CA ALA A 109 -16.40 -6.16 -12.86
C ALA A 109 -16.38 -5.32 -11.57
N ALA A 110 -15.76 -5.85 -10.51
CA ALA A 110 -15.59 -5.17 -9.22
C ALA A 110 -14.26 -4.41 -9.12
N PHE A 111 -13.39 -4.48 -10.13
CA PHE A 111 -12.11 -3.77 -10.13
C PHE A 111 -12.30 -2.25 -10.14
N SER A 112 -11.62 -1.56 -9.25
CA SER A 112 -11.60 -0.10 -9.18
C SER A 112 -10.26 0.45 -9.67
N ARG A 113 -10.24 0.99 -10.89
CA ARG A 113 -9.03 1.57 -11.47
C ARG A 113 -8.47 2.68 -10.59
N ALA A 114 -9.30 3.58 -10.09
CA ALA A 114 -8.84 4.69 -9.26
C ALA A 114 -8.14 4.24 -7.97
N ARG A 115 -8.66 3.16 -7.35
CA ARG A 115 -8.01 2.59 -6.15
C ARG A 115 -6.71 1.87 -6.48
N ALA A 116 -6.68 1.12 -7.57
CA ALA A 116 -5.46 0.47 -8.04
C ALA A 116 -4.37 1.52 -8.34
N ASP A 117 -4.73 2.60 -9.01
CA ASP A 117 -3.80 3.68 -9.33
C ASP A 117 -3.27 4.35 -8.05
N ALA A 118 -4.12 4.71 -7.09
CA ALA A 118 -3.71 5.29 -5.82
C ALA A 118 -2.80 4.35 -5.02
N PHE A 119 -3.18 3.08 -4.91
CA PHE A 119 -2.42 2.05 -4.22
C PHE A 119 -1.03 1.84 -4.83
N LEU A 120 -0.98 1.66 -6.15
CA LEU A 120 0.28 1.37 -6.84
C LEU A 120 1.23 2.57 -6.85
N HIS A 121 0.74 3.79 -7.12
CA HIS A 121 1.59 4.97 -7.05
C HIS A 121 2.17 5.17 -5.65
N HIS A 122 1.35 4.99 -4.61
CA HIS A 122 1.80 5.12 -3.23
C HIS A 122 2.92 4.12 -2.89
N HIS A 123 2.68 2.84 -3.12
CA HIS A 123 3.64 1.80 -2.73
C HIS A 123 4.87 1.75 -3.61
N LEU A 124 4.76 2.07 -4.90
CA LEU A 124 5.92 2.17 -5.79
C LEU A 124 6.80 3.36 -5.42
N LEU A 125 6.24 4.52 -5.10
CA LEU A 125 7.03 5.67 -4.66
C LEU A 125 7.71 5.41 -3.31
N TRP A 126 7.02 4.73 -2.40
CA TRP A 126 7.63 4.26 -1.15
C TRP A 126 8.79 3.29 -1.42
N GLY A 127 8.55 2.28 -2.26
CA GLY A 127 9.60 1.33 -2.67
C GLY A 127 10.82 2.03 -3.30
N HIS A 128 10.60 3.06 -4.11
CA HIS A 128 11.65 3.90 -4.67
C HIS A 128 12.53 4.55 -3.58
N ASP A 129 11.92 5.10 -2.54
CA ASP A 129 12.66 5.76 -1.46
C ASP A 129 13.58 4.79 -0.71
N VAL A 130 13.10 3.56 -0.53
CA VAL A 130 13.90 2.50 0.09
C VAL A 130 15.02 2.02 -0.83
N LEU A 131 14.74 1.85 -2.15
CA LEU A 131 15.74 1.47 -3.16
C LEU A 131 16.78 2.54 -3.37
N GLY A 132 16.36 3.81 -3.42
CA GLY A 132 17.21 4.98 -3.63
C GLY A 132 18.15 5.27 -2.45
N GLY A 133 18.02 4.56 -1.34
CA GLY A 133 18.91 4.66 -0.19
C GLY A 133 18.55 5.76 0.81
N GLY A 134 17.53 6.56 0.54
CA GLY A 134 17.07 7.61 1.47
C GLY A 134 16.62 7.08 2.83
N LEU A 135 16.14 5.83 2.88
CA LEU A 135 15.70 5.15 4.09
C LEU A 135 16.64 4.02 4.56
N ARG A 136 17.77 3.79 3.88
CA ARG A 136 18.67 2.66 4.19
C ARG A 136 19.34 2.72 5.56
N SER A 137 19.46 3.90 6.13
CA SER A 137 20.12 4.14 7.41
C SER A 137 19.14 4.28 8.59
N PHE A 138 17.85 4.17 8.35
CA PHE A 138 16.84 4.29 9.40
C PHE A 138 16.54 2.92 10.00
N ASP A 139 17.18 2.62 11.12
CA ASP A 139 16.76 1.53 12.00
C ASP A 139 15.68 2.09 12.94
N VAL A 140 14.41 1.97 12.51
CA VAL A 140 13.27 2.45 13.29
C VAL A 140 12.99 1.42 14.38
N PRO A 141 13.06 1.79 15.68
CA PRO A 141 12.65 0.90 16.75
C PRO A 141 11.26 0.35 16.52
N GLY A 142 11.05 -0.96 16.75
CA GLY A 142 9.77 -1.64 16.47
C GLY A 142 8.55 -0.94 17.06
N LEU A 143 8.68 -0.34 18.26
CA LEU A 143 7.63 0.43 18.90
C LEU A 143 7.21 1.70 18.13
N LEU A 144 8.08 2.22 17.27
CA LEU A 144 7.84 3.43 16.48
C LEU A 144 7.54 3.12 15.00
N ALA A 145 7.59 1.85 14.61
CA ALA A 145 7.48 1.47 13.20
C ALA A 145 6.16 1.91 12.57
N GLU A 146 5.03 1.75 13.26
CA GLU A 146 3.72 2.18 12.75
C GLU A 146 3.60 3.71 12.67
N ALA A 147 4.09 4.41 13.69
CA ALA A 147 4.09 5.87 13.70
C ALA A 147 4.96 6.41 12.56
N PHE A 148 6.16 5.85 12.38
CA PHE A 148 7.04 6.20 11.27
C PHE A 148 6.38 5.92 9.91
N ALA A 149 5.75 4.75 9.74
CA ALA A 149 5.06 4.40 8.51
C ALA A 149 3.92 5.37 8.19
N ALA A 150 3.14 5.78 9.20
CA ALA A 150 2.07 6.77 9.00
C ALA A 150 2.62 8.14 8.57
N CYS A 151 3.71 8.58 9.18
CA CYS A 151 4.40 9.82 8.83
C CYS A 151 4.94 9.77 7.41
N TRP A 152 5.61 8.68 7.07
CA TRP A 152 6.17 8.52 5.72
C TRP A 152 5.09 8.44 4.65
N ALA A 153 3.97 7.79 4.94
CA ALA A 153 2.82 7.72 4.05
C ALA A 153 2.28 9.11 3.66
N VAL A 154 2.16 10.04 4.62
CA VAL A 154 1.76 11.43 4.34
C VAL A 154 2.77 12.11 3.40
N THR A 155 4.06 11.89 3.63
CA THR A 155 5.13 12.43 2.77
C THR A 155 5.04 11.89 1.34
N VAL A 156 4.78 10.59 1.18
CA VAL A 156 4.61 9.94 -0.13
C VAL A 156 3.42 10.55 -0.86
N ASP A 157 2.24 10.59 -0.23
CA ASP A 157 1.03 11.11 -0.88
C ASP A 157 1.11 12.61 -1.14
N GLY A 158 1.78 13.38 -0.27
CA GLY A 158 2.05 14.79 -0.51
C GLY A 158 2.93 15.03 -1.76
N ARG A 159 3.90 14.14 -2.02
CA ARG A 159 4.72 14.18 -3.25
C ARG A 159 3.92 13.78 -4.48
N LEU A 160 3.04 12.78 -4.37
CA LEU A 160 2.14 12.39 -5.45
C LEU A 160 1.18 13.54 -5.80
N ALA A 161 0.56 14.14 -4.81
CA ALA A 161 -0.35 15.28 -5.00
C ALA A 161 0.33 16.47 -5.68
N ARG A 162 1.57 16.82 -5.30
CA ARG A 162 2.34 17.89 -5.96
C ARG A 162 2.68 17.59 -7.42
N ARG A 163 2.67 16.32 -7.82
CA ARG A 163 2.90 15.87 -9.20
C ARG A 163 1.60 15.60 -9.96
N GLU A 164 0.46 15.87 -9.34
CA GLU A 164 -0.88 15.56 -9.88
C GLU A 164 -1.04 14.07 -10.22
N LEU A 165 -0.36 13.20 -9.46
CA LEU A 165 -0.42 11.76 -9.58
C LEU A 165 -1.42 11.17 -8.59
N PRO A 166 -2.04 10.02 -8.91
CA PRO A 166 -2.92 9.32 -8.00
C PRO A 166 -2.23 8.96 -6.69
N GLY A 167 -2.91 9.18 -5.58
CA GLY A 167 -2.48 8.83 -4.22
C GLY A 167 -3.66 8.78 -3.29
N TYR A 168 -3.41 8.47 -2.02
CA TYR A 168 -4.48 8.48 -1.02
C TYR A 168 -4.85 9.89 -0.63
N SER A 169 -6.14 10.10 -0.37
CA SER A 169 -6.64 11.41 0.01
C SER A 169 -6.14 11.86 1.39
N LEU A 170 -6.09 13.17 1.59
CA LEU A 170 -5.76 13.76 2.88
C LEU A 170 -6.70 13.30 4.00
N THR A 171 -7.98 13.07 3.68
CA THR A 171 -8.98 12.58 4.62
C THR A 171 -8.66 11.15 5.11
N GLU A 172 -8.24 10.26 4.20
CA GLU A 172 -7.82 8.90 4.55
C GLU A 172 -6.58 8.95 5.45
N ARG A 173 -5.59 9.77 5.11
CA ARG A 173 -4.37 9.96 5.91
C ARG A 173 -4.65 10.54 7.29
N ARG A 174 -5.54 11.51 7.36
CA ARG A 174 -5.98 12.09 8.64
C ARG A 174 -6.65 11.05 9.53
N GLY A 175 -7.50 10.21 8.97
CA GLY A 175 -8.15 9.12 9.71
C GLY A 175 -7.12 8.15 10.31
N ARG A 176 -6.12 7.74 9.55
CA ARG A 176 -5.05 6.85 10.02
C ARG A 176 -4.16 7.52 11.06
N PHE A 177 -3.71 8.75 10.81
CA PHE A 177 -2.96 9.55 11.77
C PHE A 177 -3.71 9.67 13.10
N SER A 178 -5.01 9.99 13.05
CA SER A 178 -5.85 10.11 14.23
C SER A 178 -5.91 8.81 15.05
N ARG A 179 -6.00 7.66 14.39
CA ARG A 179 -6.01 6.36 15.08
C ARG A 179 -4.69 6.05 15.80
N LEU A 180 -3.56 6.41 15.20
CA LEU A 180 -2.23 6.10 15.75
C LEU A 180 -1.79 7.07 16.83
N PHE A 181 -2.15 8.33 16.69
CA PHE A 181 -1.66 9.40 17.58
C PHE A 181 -2.71 9.92 18.58
N SER A 182 -3.91 9.31 18.62
CA SER A 182 -4.89 9.63 19.67
C SER A 182 -4.53 8.91 20.97
N THR A 183 -3.95 9.61 21.89
CA THR A 183 -3.77 9.12 23.27
C THR A 183 -5.08 9.30 24.05
N GLY A 184 -5.66 8.19 24.52
CA GLY A 184 -6.88 8.24 25.31
C GLY A 184 -8.13 8.77 24.61
N GLY A 185 -8.16 8.72 23.27
CA GLY A 185 -9.30 9.19 22.47
C GLY A 185 -9.34 10.70 22.25
N VAL A 186 -8.36 11.44 22.73
CA VAL A 186 -8.28 12.89 22.55
C VAL A 186 -7.13 13.23 21.60
N LEU A 187 -7.47 13.68 20.40
CA LEU A 187 -6.53 14.35 19.51
C LEU A 187 -6.39 15.80 19.96
N MET A 188 -5.18 16.20 20.26
CA MET A 188 -4.93 17.62 20.48
C MET A 188 -5.09 18.36 19.14
N PRO A 189 -5.90 19.45 19.12
CA PRO A 189 -5.95 20.33 17.96
C PRO A 189 -4.53 20.77 17.58
N GLY A 190 -4.21 20.76 16.31
CA GLY A 190 -2.90 21.18 15.83
C GLY A 190 -1.88 20.07 15.58
N HIS A 191 -2.10 18.84 16.08
CA HIS A 191 -1.18 17.73 15.78
C HIS A 191 -1.14 17.40 14.29
N TRP A 192 -2.30 17.46 13.64
CA TRP A 192 -2.40 17.21 12.20
C TRP A 192 -1.82 18.37 11.38
N GLU A 193 -2.13 19.62 11.79
CA GLU A 193 -1.61 20.82 11.14
C GLU A 193 -0.09 20.92 11.25
N ALA A 194 0.47 20.50 12.39
CA ALA A 194 1.94 20.44 12.56
C ALA A 194 2.60 19.40 11.68
N PHE A 195 1.81 18.49 11.12
CA PHE A 195 2.26 17.35 10.34
C PHE A 195 2.21 17.61 8.82
N GLN A 196 1.44 18.57 8.36
CA GLN A 196 1.34 19.01 6.97
C GLN A 196 2.50 19.94 6.57
#